data_a9d2567538fca626ad5b78e25ea39c24
#
_entry.id   a9d2567538fca626ad5b78e25ea39c24
#
_cell.length_a   1.000
_cell.length_b   1.000
_cell.length_c   1.000
_cell.angle_alpha   90.00
_cell.angle_beta   90.00
_cell.angle_gamma   90.00
#
_symmetry.space_group_name_H-M   'P 1'
#
loop_
_entity.id
_entity.type
_entity.pdbx_description
1 polymer ?
#
loop_
_entity_poly.entity_id
_entity_poly.type
_entity_poly.pdbx_seq_one_letter_code
_entity_poly.pdbx_strand_id
1 'polypeptide(L)'
;MNLRSFSVAIGAVATGVMLLLVPAAHAQQSHWASADDKTAKYMIDMERKWAEGACVDNGVVAGMLADDFQGTSTKGARFSKADELKDEKGAHTAHDCGLEEAKVHFFGDSVAVVYGREHAVGKDSSQPGTKVCQVWTDTWLKRGGTWQIIASQDNRVECK
;
A
#
# COMPACT_ATOMS: atom_id res chain seq x y z
N MET A 1 85.10 29.63 -19.06
CA MET A 1 84.01 29.06 -19.87
C MET A 1 83.24 28.13 -18.96
N ASN A 2 82.10 28.63 -18.35
CA ASN A 2 81.31 27.92 -17.28
C ASN A 2 80.15 27.21 -17.94
N LEU A 3 80.18 25.86 -17.87
CA LEU A 3 78.99 25.02 -18.18
C LEU A 3 78.06 25.02 -16.99
N ARG A 4 76.87 25.52 -17.14
CA ARG A 4 75.78 25.37 -16.17
C ARG A 4 75.01 24.10 -16.52
N SER A 5 74.99 23.15 -15.55
CA SER A 5 74.15 21.96 -15.59
C SER A 5 72.70 22.32 -15.25
N PHE A 6 71.77 21.99 -16.12
CA PHE A 6 70.34 22.07 -15.88
C PHE A 6 69.84 20.70 -15.34
N SER A 7 69.37 20.67 -14.11
CA SER A 7 68.67 19.51 -13.57
C SER A 7 67.17 19.61 -13.90
N VAL A 8 66.67 18.67 -14.66
CA VAL A 8 65.21 18.51 -14.92
C VAL A 8 64.62 17.64 -13.84
N ALA A 9 63.74 18.21 -13.02
CA ALA A 9 62.96 17.47 -12.06
C ALA A 9 61.70 16.87 -12.75
N ILE A 10 61.64 15.56 -12.82
CA ILE A 10 60.43 14.84 -13.32
C ILE A 10 59.48 14.69 -12.15
N GLY A 11 58.39 15.47 -12.17
CA GLY A 11 57.28 15.33 -11.20
C GLY A 11 56.40 14.15 -11.57
N ALA A 12 56.35 13.13 -10.71
CA ALA A 12 55.39 12.00 -10.83
C ALA A 12 54.00 12.46 -10.41
N VAL A 13 53.06 12.53 -11.37
CA VAL A 13 51.62 12.74 -11.09
C VAL A 13 51.00 11.40 -10.70
N ALA A 14 50.76 11.20 -9.43
CA ALA A 14 50.00 10.04 -8.94
C ALA A 14 48.50 10.26 -9.19
N THR A 15 47.98 9.64 -10.24
CA THR A 15 46.52 9.61 -10.51
C THR A 15 45.86 8.63 -9.57
N GLY A 16 45.28 9.15 -8.45
CA GLY A 16 44.47 8.37 -7.54
C GLY A 16 43.13 7.96 -8.19
N VAL A 17 42.99 6.69 -8.51
CA VAL A 17 41.69 6.12 -8.94
C VAL A 17 40.83 5.99 -7.69
N MET A 18 39.88 6.91 -7.51
CA MET A 18 38.84 6.84 -6.45
C MET A 18 37.78 5.81 -6.88
N LEU A 19 37.90 4.57 -6.40
CA LEU A 19 36.86 3.57 -6.56
C LEU A 19 35.62 4.03 -5.76
N LEU A 20 34.60 4.52 -6.47
CA LEU A 20 33.27 4.75 -5.93
C LEU A 20 32.65 3.37 -5.67
N LEU A 21 32.64 2.94 -4.41
CA LEU A 21 31.83 1.81 -3.95
C LEU A 21 30.36 2.23 -4.05
N VAL A 22 29.72 1.91 -5.18
CA VAL A 22 28.26 1.99 -5.31
C VAL A 22 27.70 0.88 -4.44
N PRO A 23 26.92 1.17 -3.37
CA PRO A 23 26.27 0.13 -2.61
C PRO A 23 25.36 -0.65 -3.55
N ALA A 24 25.56 -1.97 -3.66
CA ALA A 24 24.67 -2.83 -4.39
C ALA A 24 23.28 -2.70 -3.73
N ALA A 25 22.34 -2.07 -4.43
CA ALA A 25 20.96 -2.06 -4.03
C ALA A 25 20.50 -3.52 -4.03
N HIS A 26 20.46 -4.16 -2.86
CA HIS A 26 19.83 -5.46 -2.72
C HIS A 26 18.36 -5.25 -3.07
N ALA A 27 17.93 -5.76 -4.21
CA ALA A 27 16.52 -5.82 -4.55
C ALA A 27 15.83 -6.57 -3.41
N GLN A 28 15.03 -5.86 -2.61
CA GLN A 28 14.29 -6.43 -1.51
C GLN A 28 13.37 -7.51 -2.06
N GLN A 29 13.54 -8.74 -1.57
CA GLN A 29 12.86 -9.92 -2.09
C GLN A 29 11.37 -9.84 -1.77
N SER A 30 10.51 -9.96 -2.77
CA SER A 30 9.07 -10.04 -2.56
C SER A 30 8.66 -11.46 -2.13
N HIS A 31 7.66 -11.57 -1.26
CA HIS A 31 7.13 -12.85 -0.82
C HIS A 31 5.67 -12.75 -0.36
N TRP A 32 4.93 -13.84 -0.52
CA TRP A 32 3.62 -13.98 0.08
C TRP A 32 3.74 -14.19 1.59
N ALA A 33 2.88 -13.53 2.36
CA ALA A 33 2.84 -13.71 3.80
C ALA A 33 2.52 -15.16 4.18
N SER A 34 3.19 -15.67 5.19
CA SER A 34 2.81 -16.94 5.81
C SER A 34 1.57 -16.77 6.69
N ALA A 35 0.88 -17.86 6.98
CA ALA A 35 -0.36 -17.84 7.77
C ALA A 35 -0.17 -17.34 9.21
N ASP A 36 1.05 -17.34 9.74
CA ASP A 36 1.42 -16.90 11.08
C ASP A 36 2.05 -15.49 11.12
N ASP A 37 2.24 -14.84 9.96
CA ASP A 37 2.79 -13.49 9.89
C ASP A 37 1.90 -12.48 10.62
N LYS A 38 2.45 -11.86 11.65
CA LYS A 38 1.71 -10.91 12.52
C LYS A 38 1.30 -9.64 11.80
N THR A 39 2.15 -9.13 10.89
CA THR A 39 1.88 -7.92 10.12
C THR A 39 0.76 -8.18 9.12
N ALA A 40 0.80 -9.32 8.43
CA ALA A 40 -0.26 -9.70 7.52
C ALA A 40 -1.60 -9.91 8.23
N LYS A 41 -1.59 -10.55 9.40
CA LYS A 41 -2.81 -10.69 10.24
C LYS A 41 -3.39 -9.34 10.63
N TYR A 42 -2.54 -8.39 11.02
CA TYR A 42 -2.96 -7.02 11.32
C TYR A 42 -3.62 -6.36 10.10
N MET A 43 -2.97 -6.43 8.92
CA MET A 43 -3.53 -5.86 7.69
C MET A 43 -4.89 -6.49 7.35
N ILE A 44 -4.99 -7.82 7.35
CA ILE A 44 -6.25 -8.54 7.08
C ILE A 44 -7.35 -8.18 8.08
N ASP A 45 -7.01 -7.99 9.35
CA ASP A 45 -7.99 -7.58 10.37
C ASP A 45 -8.51 -6.15 10.12
N MET A 46 -7.63 -5.23 9.71
CA MET A 46 -8.01 -3.88 9.34
C MET A 46 -8.88 -3.85 8.08
N GLU A 47 -8.54 -4.64 7.05
CA GLU A 47 -9.37 -4.78 5.83
C GLU A 47 -10.74 -5.38 6.15
N ARG A 48 -10.81 -6.36 7.05
CA ARG A 48 -12.09 -6.90 7.51
C ARG A 48 -12.96 -5.83 8.14
N LYS A 49 -12.39 -5.03 9.03
CA LYS A 49 -13.11 -3.91 9.67
C LYS A 49 -13.57 -2.88 8.65
N TRP A 50 -12.78 -2.61 7.61
CA TRP A 50 -13.19 -1.69 6.56
C TRP A 50 -14.34 -2.26 5.73
N ALA A 51 -14.28 -3.53 5.34
CA ALA A 51 -15.39 -4.21 4.67
C ALA A 51 -16.69 -4.18 5.52
N GLU A 52 -16.58 -4.43 6.84
CA GLU A 52 -17.69 -4.34 7.78
C GLU A 52 -18.19 -2.90 7.98
N GLY A 53 -17.31 -1.91 7.77
CA GLY A 53 -17.62 -0.48 7.84
C GLY A 53 -18.70 -0.02 6.88
N ALA A 54 -18.99 -0.77 5.81
CA ALA A 54 -20.14 -0.51 4.95
C ALA A 54 -21.48 -0.70 5.66
N CYS A 55 -21.52 -1.48 6.73
CA CYS A 55 -22.72 -1.79 7.52
C CYS A 55 -22.79 -0.99 8.84
N VAL A 56 -21.67 -0.54 9.38
CA VAL A 56 -21.61 0.11 10.70
C VAL A 56 -20.38 1.02 10.79
N ASP A 57 -20.55 2.23 11.33
CA ASP A 57 -19.40 3.09 11.68
C ASP A 57 -18.56 2.43 12.76
N ASN A 58 -17.34 2.05 12.44
CA ASN A 58 -16.39 1.40 13.36
C ASN A 58 -15.10 2.20 13.54
N GLY A 59 -14.98 3.37 12.90
CA GLY A 59 -13.87 4.32 13.05
C GLY A 59 -12.53 3.84 12.49
N VAL A 60 -12.51 2.76 11.69
CA VAL A 60 -11.25 2.16 11.21
C VAL A 60 -10.50 3.05 10.22
N VAL A 61 -11.23 3.79 9.38
CA VAL A 61 -10.69 4.60 8.28
C VAL A 61 -9.68 5.63 8.77
N ALA A 62 -9.95 6.27 9.92
CA ALA A 62 -9.11 7.34 10.46
C ALA A 62 -7.64 6.93 10.67
N GLY A 63 -7.41 5.71 11.17
CA GLY A 63 -6.07 5.20 11.46
C GLY A 63 -5.46 4.39 10.32
N MET A 64 -6.29 3.74 9.51
CA MET A 64 -5.86 2.82 8.47
C MET A 64 -5.39 3.52 7.20
N LEU A 65 -6.11 4.56 6.75
CA LEU A 65 -5.76 5.29 5.55
C LEU A 65 -4.72 6.39 5.86
N ALA A 66 -3.72 6.52 4.99
CA ALA A 66 -2.76 7.61 5.04
C ALA A 66 -3.41 8.94 4.64
N ASP A 67 -2.86 10.08 5.07
CA ASP A 67 -3.43 11.40 4.74
C ASP A 67 -3.35 11.72 3.24
N ASP A 68 -2.38 11.12 2.53
CA ASP A 68 -2.21 11.21 1.08
C ASP A 68 -2.86 10.04 0.31
N PHE A 69 -3.74 9.29 0.95
CA PHE A 69 -4.47 8.17 0.33
C PHE A 69 -5.28 8.61 -0.88
N GLN A 70 -5.29 7.76 -1.91
CA GLN A 70 -6.13 7.89 -3.10
C GLN A 70 -6.70 6.54 -3.51
N GLY A 71 -8.03 6.44 -3.58
CA GLY A 71 -8.73 5.27 -4.07
C GLY A 71 -9.38 5.48 -5.43
N THR A 72 -9.77 4.38 -6.06
CA THR A 72 -10.61 4.35 -7.26
C THR A 72 -11.73 3.35 -7.03
N SER A 73 -12.95 3.84 -7.02
CA SER A 73 -14.15 3.03 -6.77
C SER A 73 -14.49 2.10 -7.93
N THR A 74 -15.40 1.17 -7.70
CA THR A 74 -15.96 0.26 -8.74
C THR A 74 -16.61 0.97 -9.93
N LYS A 75 -16.90 2.27 -9.81
CA LYS A 75 -17.45 3.13 -10.88
C LYS A 75 -16.39 3.99 -11.56
N GLY A 76 -15.10 3.83 -11.18
CA GLY A 76 -13.98 4.60 -11.71
C GLY A 76 -13.84 6.00 -11.10
N ALA A 77 -14.66 6.37 -10.12
CA ALA A 77 -14.52 7.65 -9.42
C ALA A 77 -13.33 7.61 -8.45
N ARG A 78 -12.58 8.72 -8.41
CA ARG A 78 -11.48 8.88 -7.42
C ARG A 78 -12.07 9.32 -6.09
N PHE A 79 -11.50 8.82 -5.01
CA PHE A 79 -11.87 9.22 -3.65
C PHE A 79 -10.64 9.33 -2.74
N SER A 80 -10.74 10.17 -1.73
CA SER A 80 -9.69 10.44 -0.76
C SER A 80 -10.06 9.90 0.62
N LYS A 81 -9.10 9.93 1.57
CA LYS A 81 -9.38 9.64 2.98
C LYS A 81 -10.52 10.51 3.54
N ALA A 82 -10.59 11.78 3.13
CA ALA A 82 -11.65 12.69 3.59
C ALA A 82 -13.04 12.27 3.10
N ASP A 83 -13.12 11.71 1.88
CA ASP A 83 -14.36 11.17 1.33
C ASP A 83 -14.78 9.92 2.11
N GLU A 84 -13.87 8.98 2.38
CA GLU A 84 -14.14 7.78 3.19
C GLU A 84 -14.58 8.10 4.62
N LEU A 85 -13.92 9.07 5.28
CA LEU A 85 -14.32 9.53 6.61
C LEU A 85 -15.72 10.15 6.64
N LYS A 86 -16.13 10.75 5.54
CA LYS A 86 -17.49 11.29 5.40
C LYS A 86 -18.50 10.16 5.18
N ASP A 87 -18.14 9.17 4.38
CA ASP A 87 -18.98 8.02 4.08
C ASP A 87 -19.15 7.12 5.33
N GLU A 88 -18.07 6.90 6.10
CA GLU A 88 -18.09 6.15 7.37
C GLU A 88 -19.07 6.75 8.40
N LYS A 89 -19.22 8.09 8.43
CA LYS A 89 -20.15 8.82 9.31
C LYS A 89 -21.54 8.97 8.72
N GLY A 90 -21.74 8.51 7.51
CA GLY A 90 -22.99 8.60 6.77
C GLY A 90 -24.05 7.60 7.26
N ALA A 91 -25.18 7.59 6.57
CA ALA A 91 -26.21 6.60 6.83
C ALA A 91 -25.81 5.23 6.27
N HIS A 92 -25.72 4.23 7.14
CA HIS A 92 -25.46 2.85 6.74
C HIS A 92 -26.78 2.16 6.37
N THR A 93 -26.96 1.95 5.06
CA THR A 93 -28.14 1.23 4.52
C THR A 93 -27.81 -0.21 4.15
N ALA A 94 -26.52 -0.54 4.09
CA ALA A 94 -26.04 -1.89 3.84
C ALA A 94 -26.18 -2.78 5.09
N HIS A 95 -26.28 -4.07 4.87
CA HIS A 95 -26.26 -5.11 5.88
C HIS A 95 -25.55 -6.34 5.32
N ASP A 96 -25.24 -7.34 6.17
CA ASP A 96 -24.50 -8.54 5.76
C ASP A 96 -23.22 -8.17 4.98
N CYS A 97 -22.37 -7.35 5.64
CA CYS A 97 -21.09 -6.91 5.11
C CYS A 97 -19.96 -7.79 5.63
N GLY A 98 -19.04 -8.17 4.77
CA GLY A 98 -17.92 -8.96 5.26
C GLY A 98 -16.82 -9.22 4.24
N LEU A 99 -15.63 -9.45 4.78
CA LEU A 99 -14.47 -9.91 4.03
C LEU A 99 -14.60 -11.41 3.75
N GLU A 100 -14.54 -11.82 2.50
CA GLU A 100 -14.61 -13.23 2.09
C GLU A 100 -13.20 -13.86 2.05
N GLU A 101 -12.22 -13.16 1.50
CA GLU A 101 -10.83 -13.58 1.45
C GLU A 101 -9.88 -12.37 1.40
N ALA A 102 -8.67 -12.54 1.93
CA ALA A 102 -7.56 -11.61 1.72
C ALA A 102 -6.22 -12.34 1.73
N LYS A 103 -5.28 -11.83 0.94
CA LYS A 103 -3.88 -12.30 0.88
C LYS A 103 -2.93 -11.12 0.83
N VAL A 104 -1.84 -11.23 1.55
CA VAL A 104 -0.81 -10.18 1.65
C VAL A 104 0.44 -10.60 0.92
N HIS A 105 0.95 -9.73 0.05
CA HIS A 105 2.23 -9.87 -0.63
C HIS A 105 3.14 -8.72 -0.22
N PHE A 106 4.26 -9.03 0.41
CA PHE A 106 5.27 -8.04 0.80
C PHE A 106 6.26 -7.78 -0.32
N PHE A 107 6.61 -6.51 -0.52
CA PHE A 107 7.67 -6.05 -1.41
C PHE A 107 8.73 -5.33 -0.56
N GLY A 108 9.60 -6.14 0.05
CA GLY A 108 10.55 -5.67 1.04
C GLY A 108 9.91 -5.35 2.40
N ASP A 109 10.53 -4.44 3.16
CA ASP A 109 10.18 -4.18 4.57
C ASP A 109 9.16 -3.04 4.75
N SER A 110 8.81 -2.34 3.68
CA SER A 110 8.02 -1.11 3.75
C SER A 110 6.84 -1.02 2.80
N VAL A 111 6.69 -1.96 1.86
CA VAL A 111 5.56 -2.01 0.94
C VAL A 111 4.89 -3.37 1.03
N ALA A 112 3.56 -3.37 1.12
CA ALA A 112 2.76 -4.57 0.97
C ALA A 112 1.56 -4.29 0.06
N VAL A 113 1.09 -5.32 -0.62
CA VAL A 113 -0.16 -5.28 -1.37
C VAL A 113 -1.08 -6.34 -0.80
N VAL A 114 -2.28 -5.92 -0.44
CA VAL A 114 -3.35 -6.81 0.00
C VAL A 114 -4.35 -6.96 -1.14
N TYR A 115 -4.65 -8.19 -1.47
CA TYR A 115 -5.66 -8.57 -2.45
C TYR A 115 -6.82 -9.19 -1.69
N GLY A 116 -8.03 -8.66 -1.89
CA GLY A 116 -9.17 -9.14 -1.15
C GLY A 116 -10.45 -9.24 -1.98
N ARG A 117 -11.42 -9.87 -1.35
CA ARG A 117 -12.79 -10.01 -1.84
C ARG A 117 -13.74 -9.79 -0.67
N GLU A 118 -14.77 -9.02 -0.90
CA GLU A 118 -15.79 -8.70 0.08
C GLU A 118 -17.18 -8.71 -0.52
N HIS A 119 -18.18 -8.69 0.34
CA HIS A 119 -19.58 -8.53 -0.03
C HIS A 119 -20.32 -7.58 0.92
N ALA A 120 -21.42 -7.05 0.42
CA ALA A 120 -22.43 -6.33 1.21
C ALA A 120 -23.79 -6.46 0.54
N VAL A 121 -24.87 -6.47 1.33
CA VAL A 121 -26.24 -6.44 0.83
C VAL A 121 -26.79 -5.03 0.98
N GLY A 122 -27.44 -4.50 -0.09
CA GLY A 122 -28.03 -3.17 -0.06
C GLY A 122 -27.06 -2.00 -0.12
N LYS A 123 -25.76 -2.24 -0.36
CA LYS A 123 -24.74 -1.19 -0.55
C LYS A 123 -25.01 -0.32 -1.78
N ASP A 124 -25.65 -0.89 -2.81
CA ASP A 124 -26.09 -0.16 -3.99
C ASP A 124 -27.54 0.27 -3.84
N SER A 125 -27.76 1.55 -3.59
CA SER A 125 -29.11 2.13 -3.41
C SER A 125 -30.01 1.96 -4.63
N SER A 126 -29.45 1.73 -5.84
CA SER A 126 -30.22 1.44 -7.05
C SER A 126 -30.77 -0.01 -7.08
N GLN A 127 -30.26 -0.88 -6.21
CA GLN A 127 -30.65 -2.30 -6.10
C GLN A 127 -30.81 -2.71 -4.64
N PRO A 128 -31.84 -2.23 -3.93
CA PRO A 128 -32.06 -2.55 -2.53
C PRO A 128 -32.18 -4.07 -2.33
N GLY A 129 -31.53 -4.59 -1.29
CA GLY A 129 -31.56 -6.02 -0.95
C GLY A 129 -30.73 -6.94 -1.86
N THR A 130 -30.03 -6.40 -2.85
CA THR A 130 -29.15 -7.20 -3.71
C THR A 130 -27.77 -7.34 -3.06
N LYS A 131 -27.24 -8.58 -3.05
CA LYS A 131 -25.86 -8.84 -2.66
C LYS A 131 -24.91 -8.30 -3.73
N VAL A 132 -23.95 -7.50 -3.29
CA VAL A 132 -22.89 -6.90 -4.12
C VAL A 132 -21.58 -7.51 -3.69
N CYS A 133 -20.79 -7.97 -4.65
CA CYS A 133 -19.45 -8.48 -4.42
C CYS A 133 -18.43 -7.65 -5.16
N GLN A 134 -17.27 -7.45 -4.55
CA GLN A 134 -16.15 -6.76 -5.17
C GLN A 134 -14.82 -7.44 -4.83
N VAL A 135 -13.87 -7.30 -5.71
CA VAL A 135 -12.46 -7.58 -5.47
C VAL A 135 -11.70 -6.27 -5.45
N TRP A 136 -10.69 -6.20 -4.63
CA TRP A 136 -9.90 -4.99 -4.49
C TRP A 136 -8.42 -5.28 -4.32
N THR A 137 -7.62 -4.25 -4.47
CA THR A 137 -6.17 -4.28 -4.30
C THR A 137 -5.74 -3.04 -3.57
N ASP A 138 -5.23 -3.22 -2.35
CA ASP A 138 -4.80 -2.12 -1.49
C ASP A 138 -3.29 -2.13 -1.29
N THR A 139 -2.68 -0.97 -1.53
CA THR A 139 -1.26 -0.78 -1.33
C THR A 139 -1.00 -0.17 0.03
N TRP A 140 -0.31 -0.93 0.86
CA TRP A 140 0.15 -0.52 2.19
C TRP A 140 1.59 -0.03 2.12
N LEU A 141 1.87 1.08 2.79
CA LEU A 141 3.20 1.65 2.94
C LEU A 141 3.52 1.87 4.42
N LYS A 142 4.73 1.45 4.81
CA LYS A 142 5.25 1.69 6.16
C LYS A 142 6.04 2.97 6.19
N ARG A 143 5.56 3.95 6.96
CA ARG A 143 6.23 5.23 7.21
C ARG A 143 6.38 5.45 8.72
N GLY A 144 7.58 5.76 9.19
CA GLY A 144 7.82 5.99 10.61
C GLY A 144 7.43 4.82 11.53
N GLY A 145 7.48 3.58 11.03
CA GLY A 145 7.09 2.38 11.76
C GLY A 145 5.61 2.01 11.66
N THR A 146 4.76 2.87 11.10
CA THR A 146 3.32 2.66 10.98
C THR A 146 2.95 2.23 9.56
N TRP A 147 2.13 1.18 9.44
CA TRP A 147 1.55 0.73 8.18
C TRP A 147 0.23 1.42 7.92
N GLN A 148 0.07 2.03 6.73
CA GLN A 148 -1.17 2.66 6.28
C GLN A 148 -1.40 2.39 4.80
N ILE A 149 -2.66 2.35 4.37
CA ILE A 149 -3.03 2.25 2.96
C ILE A 149 -2.81 3.61 2.29
N ILE A 150 -2.11 3.60 1.17
CA ILE A 150 -1.85 4.79 0.34
C ILE A 150 -2.63 4.79 -0.97
N ALA A 151 -3.05 3.62 -1.43
CA ALA A 151 -3.83 3.48 -2.66
C ALA A 151 -4.76 2.26 -2.59
N SER A 152 -5.95 2.40 -3.17
CA SER A 152 -6.95 1.35 -3.32
C SER A 152 -7.52 1.33 -4.74
N GLN A 153 -7.85 0.14 -5.22
CA GLN A 153 -8.55 -0.06 -6.48
C GLN A 153 -9.63 -1.14 -6.32
N ASP A 154 -10.87 -0.75 -6.53
CA ASP A 154 -12.03 -1.65 -6.44
C ASP A 154 -12.54 -2.07 -7.81
N ASN A 155 -13.01 -3.30 -7.90
CA ASN A 155 -13.68 -3.84 -9.09
C ASN A 155 -14.91 -4.63 -8.68
N ARG A 156 -16.05 -4.34 -9.31
CA ARG A 156 -17.26 -5.12 -9.12
C ARG A 156 -17.14 -6.47 -9.81
N VAL A 157 -17.58 -7.53 -9.14
CA VAL A 157 -17.57 -8.89 -9.65
C VAL A 157 -18.88 -9.59 -9.35
N GLU A 158 -19.14 -10.69 -10.05
CA GLU A 158 -20.25 -11.57 -9.71
C GLU A 158 -20.03 -12.23 -8.35
N CYS A 159 -21.10 -12.30 -7.55
CA CYS A 159 -21.09 -13.05 -6.30
C CYS A 159 -21.08 -14.55 -6.60
N LYS A 160 -20.21 -15.29 -5.91
CA LYS A 160 -20.13 -16.76 -5.99
C LYS A 160 -21.16 -17.41 -5.06
#